data_673846fe57ab99044ef1c46d23053590
#
_entry.id   673846fe57ab99044ef1c46d23053590
#
_cell.length_a   1.000
_cell.length_b   1.000
_cell.length_c   1.000
_cell.angle_alpha   90.00
_cell.angle_beta   90.00
_cell.angle_gamma   90.00
#
_symmetry.space_group_name_H-M   'P 1'
#
loop_
_entity.id
_entity.type
_entity.pdbx_description
1 polymer ?
#
loop_
_entity_poly.entity_id
_entity_poly.type
_entity_poly.pdbx_seq_one_letter_code
_entity_poly.pdbx_strand_id
1 'polypeptide(L)'
;EDKAVKRIHKFEYVLKYFSPDIRKALEKISVPDREKVHEIRLRVGKPIAVTSFGKEKYLIPNGSFSENERMAIVCTAEDINYSFKAICDYSVYSYEKQICNGYITIQGGNRVGISGSASYRRNHIETLKYINGLNFRIAGQVDGCAERIYKEVLCNAPKGLIIAGSPSSGKTTIIKDLC
;
A
#
# COMPACT_ATOMS: atom_id res chain seq x y z
N GLU A 1 21.21 -10.13 3.97
CA GLU A 1 20.03 -11.01 4.26
C GLU A 1 18.90 -10.26 4.97
N ASP A 2 19.18 -9.38 5.94
CA ASP A 2 18.13 -8.70 6.73
C ASP A 2 17.25 -7.69 5.97
N LYS A 3 17.74 -7.10 4.88
CA LYS A 3 17.03 -6.02 4.17
C LYS A 3 15.88 -6.52 3.29
N ALA A 4 16.07 -7.64 2.61
CA ALA A 4 15.04 -8.32 1.82
C ALA A 4 13.90 -8.83 2.73
N VAL A 5 14.24 -9.37 3.90
CA VAL A 5 13.31 -9.89 4.90
C VAL A 5 12.33 -8.81 5.39
N LYS A 6 12.77 -7.57 5.64
CA LYS A 6 11.89 -6.48 6.12
C LYS A 6 10.85 -6.03 5.09
N ARG A 7 11.16 -6.06 3.78
CA ARG A 7 10.21 -5.72 2.72
C ARG A 7 9.15 -6.80 2.51
N ILE A 8 9.55 -8.06 2.56
CA ILE A 8 8.64 -9.20 2.49
C ILE A 8 7.59 -9.10 3.58
N HIS A 9 7.99 -8.80 4.82
CA HIS A 9 7.05 -8.63 5.93
C HIS A 9 5.96 -7.57 5.67
N LYS A 10 6.27 -6.45 4.99
CA LYS A 10 5.26 -5.40 4.75
C LYS A 10 4.19 -5.82 3.77
N PHE A 11 4.54 -6.58 2.73
CA PHE A 11 3.57 -7.19 1.82
C PHE A 11 2.73 -8.27 2.54
N GLU A 12 3.36 -9.10 3.36
CA GLU A 12 2.68 -10.15 4.13
C GLU A 12 1.59 -9.56 5.06
N TYR A 13 1.84 -8.38 5.67
CA TYR A 13 0.87 -7.74 6.55
C TYR A 13 -0.43 -7.35 5.85
N VAL A 14 -0.42 -7.11 4.54
CA VAL A 14 -1.64 -6.72 3.82
C VAL A 14 -2.47 -7.92 3.39
N LEU A 15 -1.90 -9.13 3.28
CA LEU A 15 -2.57 -10.31 2.77
C LEU A 15 -3.83 -10.68 3.56
N LYS A 16 -3.81 -10.52 4.87
CA LYS A 16 -4.94 -10.85 5.75
C LYS A 16 -6.20 -10.02 5.49
N TYR A 17 -6.06 -8.88 4.81
CA TYR A 17 -7.18 -7.97 4.52
C TYR A 17 -7.91 -8.28 3.22
N PHE A 18 -7.38 -9.18 2.40
CA PHE A 18 -8.02 -9.58 1.14
C PHE A 18 -8.94 -10.78 1.33
N SER A 19 -9.98 -10.86 0.49
CA SER A 19 -10.87 -12.02 0.42
C SER A 19 -10.07 -13.29 0.10
N PRO A 20 -10.58 -14.48 0.47
CA PRO A 20 -9.82 -15.73 0.35
C PRO A 20 -9.27 -16.01 -1.05
N ASP A 21 -10.03 -15.70 -2.09
CA ASP A 21 -9.62 -15.99 -3.48
C ASP A 21 -8.55 -15.00 -3.98
N ILE A 22 -8.70 -13.72 -3.68
CA ILE A 22 -7.69 -12.71 -3.98
C ILE A 22 -6.41 -13.00 -3.19
N ARG A 23 -6.54 -13.33 -1.91
CA ARG A 23 -5.43 -13.67 -1.04
C ARG A 23 -4.63 -14.86 -1.58
N LYS A 24 -5.30 -15.94 -1.99
CA LYS A 24 -4.64 -17.10 -2.60
C LYS A 24 -3.82 -16.74 -3.84
N ALA A 25 -4.32 -15.82 -4.67
CA ALA A 25 -3.57 -15.36 -5.84
C ALA A 25 -2.36 -14.51 -5.44
N LEU A 26 -2.51 -13.60 -4.46
CA LEU A 26 -1.42 -12.78 -3.93
C LEU A 26 -0.34 -13.62 -3.25
N GLU A 27 -0.71 -14.68 -2.54
CA GLU A 27 0.22 -15.63 -1.91
C GLU A 27 1.07 -16.42 -2.91
N LYS A 28 0.62 -16.56 -4.16
CA LYS A 28 1.38 -17.20 -5.22
C LYS A 28 2.40 -16.29 -5.91
N ILE A 29 2.36 -14.98 -5.66
CA ILE A 29 3.34 -14.05 -6.22
C ILE A 29 4.74 -14.44 -5.73
N SER A 30 5.70 -14.47 -6.64
CA SER A 30 7.09 -14.80 -6.30
C SER A 30 7.68 -13.79 -5.30
N VAL A 31 8.57 -14.23 -4.43
CA VAL A 31 9.23 -13.36 -3.44
C VAL A 31 9.88 -12.13 -4.10
N PRO A 32 10.66 -12.26 -5.20
CA PRO A 32 11.25 -11.10 -5.87
C PRO A 32 10.24 -10.11 -6.44
N ASP A 33 9.03 -10.59 -6.80
CA ASP A 33 7.99 -9.73 -7.33
C ASP A 33 7.20 -9.04 -6.21
N ARG A 34 6.99 -9.70 -5.04
CA ARG A 34 6.37 -9.07 -3.86
C ARG A 34 7.14 -7.83 -3.41
N GLU A 35 8.45 -7.87 -3.43
CA GLU A 35 9.33 -6.74 -3.06
C GLU A 35 9.15 -5.52 -3.96
N LYS A 36 8.70 -5.75 -5.19
CA LYS A 36 8.50 -4.70 -6.19
C LYS A 36 7.10 -4.09 -6.16
N VAL A 37 6.15 -4.73 -5.46
CA VAL A 37 4.77 -4.25 -5.36
C VAL A 37 4.72 -3.05 -4.43
N HIS A 38 4.20 -1.94 -4.95
CA HIS A 38 4.01 -0.70 -4.20
C HIS A 38 2.54 -0.39 -3.92
N GLU A 39 1.65 -0.90 -4.77
CA GLU A 39 0.22 -0.62 -4.68
C GLU A 39 -0.60 -1.78 -5.23
N ILE A 40 -1.71 -2.11 -4.55
CA ILE A 40 -2.72 -3.06 -5.01
C ILE A 40 -4.05 -2.33 -4.98
N ARG A 41 -4.73 -2.26 -6.13
CA ARG A 41 -5.97 -1.51 -6.29
C ARG A 41 -7.14 -2.43 -6.59
N LEU A 42 -8.14 -2.36 -5.73
CA LEU A 42 -9.42 -3.03 -5.86
C LEU A 42 -10.50 -2.01 -6.28
N ARG A 43 -11.30 -2.34 -7.29
CA ARG A 43 -12.48 -1.58 -7.70
C ARG A 43 -13.56 -2.54 -8.16
N VAL A 44 -14.78 -2.35 -7.70
CA VAL A 44 -15.92 -3.20 -8.09
C VAL A 44 -16.06 -3.26 -9.61
N GLY A 45 -16.14 -4.49 -10.15
CA GLY A 45 -16.31 -4.76 -11.58
C GLY A 45 -15.08 -4.46 -12.44
N LYS A 46 -13.90 -4.20 -11.84
CA LYS A 46 -12.65 -3.92 -12.56
C LYS A 46 -11.59 -4.98 -12.25
N PRO A 47 -10.65 -5.20 -13.18
CA PRO A 47 -9.46 -6.01 -12.93
C PRO A 47 -8.69 -5.51 -11.72
N ILE A 48 -8.15 -6.44 -10.92
CA ILE A 48 -7.25 -6.09 -9.81
C ILE A 48 -5.94 -5.59 -10.37
N ALA A 49 -5.65 -4.31 -10.15
CA ALA A 49 -4.43 -3.68 -10.61
C ALA A 49 -3.34 -3.72 -9.52
N VAL A 50 -2.12 -3.96 -9.95
CA VAL A 50 -0.91 -4.00 -9.12
C VAL A 50 0.13 -3.07 -9.72
N THR A 51 0.62 -2.11 -8.95
CA THR A 51 1.70 -1.22 -9.38
C THR A 51 3.04 -1.74 -8.92
N SER A 52 3.92 -2.00 -9.87
CA SER A 52 5.29 -2.46 -9.63
C SER A 52 6.26 -1.62 -10.47
N PHE A 53 7.31 -1.02 -9.85
CA PHE A 53 8.25 -0.10 -10.51
C PHE A 53 7.58 1.04 -11.31
N GLY A 54 6.48 1.58 -10.82
CA GLY A 54 5.74 2.66 -11.49
C GLY A 54 4.92 2.21 -12.71
N LYS A 55 4.89 0.91 -13.03
CA LYS A 55 4.05 0.33 -14.08
C LYS A 55 2.86 -0.38 -13.47
N GLU A 56 1.68 -0.11 -14.02
CA GLU A 56 0.46 -0.81 -13.67
C GLU A 56 0.37 -2.13 -14.46
N LYS A 57 0.06 -3.21 -13.77
CA LYS A 57 -0.20 -4.55 -14.30
C LYS A 57 -1.41 -5.14 -13.59
N TYR A 58 -1.90 -6.25 -14.09
CA TYR A 58 -3.09 -6.91 -13.54
C TYR A 58 -2.74 -8.26 -12.92
N LEU A 59 -3.34 -8.54 -11.75
CA LEU A 59 -3.17 -9.82 -11.05
C LEU A 59 -3.98 -10.91 -11.73
N ILE A 60 -3.31 -12.02 -12.09
CA ILE A 60 -3.97 -13.21 -12.64
C ILE A 60 -4.01 -14.34 -11.60
N PRO A 61 -4.90 -15.36 -11.76
CA PRO A 61 -5.18 -16.36 -10.72
C PRO A 61 -3.98 -17.23 -10.29
N ASN A 62 -2.97 -17.34 -11.12
CA ASN A 62 -1.74 -18.09 -10.79
C ASN A 62 -0.70 -17.27 -9.98
N GLY A 63 -0.99 -15.99 -9.65
CA GLY A 63 -0.08 -15.10 -8.94
C GLY A 63 0.92 -14.36 -9.83
N SER A 64 0.83 -14.49 -11.16
CA SER A 64 1.64 -13.68 -12.07
C SER A 64 0.94 -12.36 -12.41
N PHE A 65 1.67 -11.48 -13.08
CA PHE A 65 1.16 -10.20 -13.57
C PHE A 65 1.02 -10.20 -15.09
N SER A 66 -0.06 -9.61 -15.59
CA SER A 66 -0.34 -9.46 -17.02
C SER A 66 -0.57 -7.99 -17.37
N GLU A 67 -0.21 -7.60 -18.59
CA GLU A 67 -0.63 -6.31 -19.15
C GLU A 67 -2.02 -6.42 -19.81
N ASN A 68 -2.49 -7.65 -20.06
CA ASN A 68 -3.82 -7.91 -20.60
C ASN A 68 -4.85 -8.04 -19.47
N GLU A 69 -5.74 -7.07 -19.36
CA GLU A 69 -6.79 -7.02 -18.34
C GLU A 69 -7.79 -8.19 -18.43
N ARG A 70 -7.97 -8.79 -19.63
CA ARG A 70 -8.91 -9.90 -19.83
C ARG A 70 -8.52 -11.19 -19.09
N MET A 71 -7.25 -11.32 -18.72
CA MET A 71 -6.75 -12.46 -17.96
C MET A 71 -6.80 -12.26 -16.46
N ALA A 72 -7.12 -11.04 -16.03
CA ALA A 72 -7.04 -10.63 -14.63
C ALA A 72 -8.22 -11.11 -13.80
N ILE A 73 -7.99 -11.23 -12.50
CA ILE A 73 -9.06 -11.40 -11.53
C ILE A 73 -9.89 -10.10 -11.49
N VAL A 74 -11.20 -10.23 -11.67
CA VAL A 74 -12.15 -9.11 -11.55
C VAL A 74 -12.59 -9.00 -10.10
N CYS A 75 -12.46 -7.82 -9.52
CA CYS A 75 -12.87 -7.55 -8.16
C CYS A 75 -14.40 -7.44 -8.05
N THR A 76 -14.99 -8.16 -7.11
CA THR A 76 -16.43 -8.13 -6.82
C THR A 76 -16.79 -7.14 -5.72
N ALA A 77 -18.08 -6.89 -5.53
CA ALA A 77 -18.57 -6.08 -4.41
C ALA A 77 -18.33 -6.79 -3.06
N GLU A 78 -18.41 -8.12 -3.06
CA GLU A 78 -18.13 -8.96 -1.88
C GLU A 78 -16.66 -8.85 -1.47
N ASP A 79 -15.73 -8.81 -2.41
CA ASP A 79 -14.29 -8.62 -2.14
C ASP A 79 -14.02 -7.28 -1.48
N ILE A 80 -14.63 -6.20 -1.98
CA ILE A 80 -14.53 -4.87 -1.38
C ILE A 80 -15.10 -4.87 0.03
N ASN A 81 -16.29 -5.45 0.23
CA ASN A 81 -16.94 -5.48 1.53
C ASN A 81 -16.14 -6.30 2.55
N TYR A 82 -15.61 -7.45 2.14
CA TYR A 82 -14.72 -8.27 2.97
C TYR A 82 -13.48 -7.48 3.39
N SER A 83 -12.77 -6.93 2.41
CA SER A 83 -11.53 -6.18 2.66
C SER A 83 -11.78 -4.93 3.50
N PHE A 84 -12.85 -4.18 3.26
CA PHE A 84 -13.22 -3.01 4.05
C PHE A 84 -13.51 -3.36 5.52
N LYS A 85 -14.27 -4.41 5.77
CA LYS A 85 -14.51 -4.89 7.14
C LYS A 85 -13.22 -5.32 7.83
N ALA A 86 -12.35 -6.04 7.12
CA ALA A 86 -11.09 -6.53 7.65
C ALA A 86 -10.13 -5.38 8.02
N ILE A 87 -10.01 -4.32 7.20
CA ILE A 87 -9.17 -3.16 7.53
C ILE A 87 -9.70 -2.32 8.70
N CYS A 88 -11.02 -2.41 8.97
CA CYS A 88 -11.66 -1.76 10.11
C CYS A 88 -11.73 -2.68 11.35
N ASP A 89 -11.00 -3.80 11.37
CA ASP A 89 -11.06 -4.80 12.44
C ASP A 89 -12.51 -5.15 12.84
N TYR A 90 -13.41 -5.19 11.84
CA TYR A 90 -14.85 -5.41 11.96
C TYR A 90 -15.60 -4.36 12.81
N SER A 91 -14.96 -3.22 13.12
CA SER A 91 -15.55 -2.12 13.90
C SER A 91 -15.45 -0.79 13.12
N VAL A 92 -16.33 -0.60 12.13
CA VAL A 92 -16.30 0.56 11.23
C VAL A 92 -16.40 1.89 11.99
N TYR A 93 -17.17 1.95 13.07
CA TYR A 93 -17.32 3.15 13.90
C TYR A 93 -16.00 3.64 14.51
N SER A 94 -15.12 2.73 14.88
CA SER A 94 -13.80 3.08 15.44
C SER A 94 -12.89 3.78 14.44
N TYR A 95 -13.18 3.66 13.15
CA TYR A 95 -12.39 4.20 12.04
C TYR A 95 -13.07 5.38 11.34
N GLU A 96 -14.23 5.87 11.83
CA GLU A 96 -15.03 6.91 11.17
C GLU A 96 -14.21 8.13 10.76
N LYS A 97 -13.37 8.66 11.66
CA LYS A 97 -12.48 9.78 11.40
C LYS A 97 -11.50 9.52 10.24
N GLN A 98 -10.92 8.31 10.19
CA GLN A 98 -9.98 7.92 9.14
C GLN A 98 -10.72 7.72 7.81
N ILE A 99 -11.90 7.12 7.85
CA ILE A 99 -12.76 6.93 6.68
C ILE A 99 -13.14 8.28 6.07
N CYS A 100 -13.54 9.26 6.88
CA CYS A 100 -13.82 10.62 6.41
C CYS A 100 -12.59 11.32 5.81
N ASN A 101 -11.39 10.99 6.26
CA ASN A 101 -10.13 11.46 5.68
C ASN A 101 -9.73 10.71 4.38
N GLY A 102 -10.52 9.70 3.99
CA GLY A 102 -10.32 8.94 2.76
C GLY A 102 -9.26 7.84 2.83
N TYR A 103 -8.68 7.56 4.00
CA TYR A 103 -7.71 6.47 4.16
C TYR A 103 -7.64 5.94 5.59
N ILE A 104 -7.24 4.67 5.71
CA ILE A 104 -6.94 3.99 6.98
C ILE A 104 -5.48 3.55 6.96
N THR A 105 -4.77 3.75 8.08
CA THR A 105 -3.43 3.19 8.27
C THR A 105 -3.56 1.83 8.93
N ILE A 106 -2.94 0.82 8.32
CA ILE A 106 -2.96 -0.58 8.77
C ILE A 106 -1.57 -1.04 9.20
N GLN A 107 -1.48 -2.26 9.66
CA GLN A 107 -0.23 -2.86 10.17
C GLN A 107 0.95 -2.68 9.20
N GLY A 108 2.15 -2.44 9.75
CA GLY A 108 3.38 -2.22 8.99
C GLY A 108 3.52 -0.81 8.41
N GLY A 109 2.64 0.14 8.79
CA GLY A 109 2.64 1.50 8.25
C GLY A 109 2.07 1.58 6.83
N ASN A 110 1.43 0.51 6.37
CA ASN A 110 0.71 0.48 5.11
C ASN A 110 -0.53 1.38 5.20
N ARG A 111 -0.97 1.93 4.07
CA ARG A 111 -2.17 2.78 4.00
C ARG A 111 -3.15 2.23 2.99
N VAL A 112 -4.42 2.28 3.34
CA VAL A 112 -5.51 1.91 2.42
C VAL A 112 -6.35 3.14 2.14
N GLY A 113 -6.27 3.66 0.92
CA GLY A 113 -7.18 4.68 0.41
C GLY A 113 -8.56 4.08 0.16
N ILE A 114 -9.60 4.82 0.49
CA ILE A 114 -10.98 4.38 0.39
C ILE A 114 -11.70 5.27 -0.62
N SER A 115 -12.43 4.67 -1.54
CA SER A 115 -13.31 5.37 -2.47
C SER A 115 -14.76 4.87 -2.36
N GLY A 116 -15.70 5.80 -2.44
CA GLY A 116 -17.12 5.54 -2.30
C GLY A 116 -17.92 6.84 -2.51
N SER A 117 -19.20 6.79 -2.22
CA SER A 117 -20.06 7.98 -2.25
C SER A 117 -19.92 8.75 -0.93
N ALA A 118 -19.61 10.05 -1.01
CA ALA A 118 -19.51 10.90 0.17
C ALA A 118 -20.84 11.62 0.44
N SER A 119 -21.26 11.66 1.71
CA SER A 119 -22.28 12.61 2.17
C SER A 119 -21.59 13.81 2.80
N TYR A 120 -22.13 14.99 2.54
CA TYR A 120 -21.58 16.26 3.02
C TYR A 120 -22.51 16.93 4.00
N ARG A 121 -21.94 17.51 5.05
CA ARG A 121 -22.63 18.42 5.97
C ARG A 121 -21.77 19.64 6.19
N ARG A 122 -22.31 20.84 5.93
CA ARG A 122 -21.61 22.13 6.12
C ARG A 122 -20.21 22.16 5.48
N ASN A 123 -20.08 21.68 4.22
CA ASN A 123 -18.82 21.57 3.48
C ASN A 123 -17.77 20.59 4.04
N HIS A 124 -18.14 19.74 4.99
CA HIS A 124 -17.28 18.63 5.45
C HIS A 124 -17.86 17.29 5.04
N ILE A 125 -16.99 16.33 4.76
CA ILE A 125 -17.43 14.95 4.55
C ILE A 125 -17.93 14.42 5.89
N GLU A 126 -19.22 14.08 5.96
CA GLU A 126 -19.84 13.51 7.15
C GLU A 126 -19.60 12.00 7.21
N THR A 127 -19.71 11.32 6.07
CA THR A 127 -19.43 9.90 5.97
C THR A 127 -19.18 9.47 4.53
N LEU A 128 -18.48 8.35 4.35
CA LEU A 128 -18.39 7.62 3.08
C LEU A 128 -19.37 6.45 3.10
N LYS A 129 -20.22 6.38 2.08
CA LYS A 129 -21.18 5.29 1.86
C LYS A 129 -20.85 4.57 0.54
N TYR A 130 -21.40 3.36 0.37
CA TYR A 130 -21.25 2.61 -0.88
C TYR A 130 -19.78 2.52 -1.33
N ILE A 131 -18.94 2.00 -0.43
CA ILE A 131 -17.52 1.80 -0.73
C ILE A 131 -17.38 0.91 -1.97
N ASN A 132 -16.72 1.43 -3.01
CA ASN A 132 -16.58 0.77 -4.31
C ASN A 132 -15.12 0.55 -4.73
N GLY A 133 -14.16 1.02 -3.94
CA GLY A 133 -12.76 0.79 -4.21
C GLY A 133 -11.88 0.96 -2.99
N LEU A 134 -10.80 0.19 -2.98
CA LEU A 134 -9.75 0.21 -1.97
C LEU A 134 -8.39 0.24 -2.65
N ASN A 135 -7.50 1.08 -2.17
CA ASN A 135 -6.16 1.24 -2.70
C ASN A 135 -5.12 0.96 -1.62
N PHE A 136 -4.58 -0.25 -1.60
CA PHE A 136 -3.55 -0.68 -0.65
C PHE A 136 -2.19 -0.16 -1.11
N ARG A 137 -1.64 0.81 -0.39
CA ARG A 137 -0.30 1.33 -0.60
C ARG A 137 0.66 0.66 0.38
N ILE A 138 1.56 -0.14 -0.16
CA ILE A 138 2.55 -0.87 0.62
C ILE A 138 3.72 0.08 0.92
N ALA A 139 3.97 0.29 2.21
CA ALA A 139 5.03 1.17 2.65
C ALA A 139 6.39 0.64 2.19
N GLY A 140 6.96 1.27 1.17
CA GLY A 140 8.32 0.99 0.74
C GLY A 140 9.31 1.59 1.73
N GLN A 141 10.33 0.83 2.10
CA GLN A 141 11.53 1.32 2.75
C GLN A 141 12.69 0.99 1.82
N VAL A 142 13.48 1.99 1.47
CA VAL A 142 14.71 1.81 0.70
C VAL A 142 15.83 1.86 1.73
N ASP A 143 16.25 0.68 2.20
CA ASP A 143 17.34 0.58 3.16
C ASP A 143 18.69 0.75 2.45
N GLY A 144 19.66 1.40 3.11
CA GLY A 144 21.00 1.62 2.61
C GLY A 144 21.13 2.75 1.59
N CYS A 145 20.07 3.49 1.31
CA CYS A 145 20.16 4.67 0.43
C CYS A 145 20.95 5.83 1.07
N ALA A 146 21.02 5.85 2.39
CA ALA A 146 21.76 6.86 3.15
C ALA A 146 23.16 6.38 3.61
N GLU A 147 23.55 5.14 3.34
CA GLU A 147 24.81 4.57 3.83
C GLU A 147 26.04 5.41 3.43
N ARG A 148 26.04 5.94 2.21
CA ARG A 148 27.11 6.82 1.73
C ARG A 148 27.14 8.12 2.53
N ILE A 149 25.99 8.74 2.75
CA ILE A 149 25.89 9.99 3.54
C ILE A 149 26.32 9.75 4.98
N TYR A 150 25.92 8.62 5.57
CA TYR A 150 26.34 8.25 6.91
C TYR A 150 27.87 8.13 7.01
N LYS A 151 28.51 7.38 6.10
CA LYS A 151 29.96 7.16 6.10
C LYS A 151 30.76 8.43 5.82
N GLU A 152 30.34 9.25 4.87
CA GLU A 152 31.09 10.44 4.43
C GLU A 152 30.85 11.66 5.34
N VAL A 153 29.66 11.80 5.92
CA VAL A 153 29.26 13.04 6.61
C VAL A 153 29.05 12.86 8.10
N LEU A 154 28.40 11.77 8.53
CA LEU A 154 27.96 11.61 9.92
C LEU A 154 28.90 10.74 10.78
N CYS A 155 29.67 9.86 10.17
CA CYS A 155 30.48 8.89 10.90
C CYS A 155 31.59 9.54 11.78
N ASN A 156 32.12 10.71 11.37
CA ASN A 156 33.28 11.32 12.00
C ASN A 156 32.98 12.50 12.93
N ALA A 157 31.81 13.10 12.87
CA ALA A 157 31.33 14.11 13.81
C ALA A 157 29.81 14.29 13.66
N PRO A 158 28.99 14.06 14.70
CA PRO A 158 27.59 14.29 14.63
C PRO A 158 27.31 15.80 14.51
N LYS A 159 27.15 16.26 13.30
CA LYS A 159 26.74 17.63 12.95
C LYS A 159 25.30 17.58 12.42
N GLY A 160 24.58 18.70 12.54
CA GLY A 160 23.28 18.81 11.89
C GLY A 160 23.39 18.60 10.38
N LEU A 161 22.49 17.80 9.80
CA LEU A 161 22.42 17.55 8.36
C LEU A 161 21.15 18.16 7.79
N ILE A 162 21.29 18.96 6.74
CA ILE A 162 20.15 19.50 5.97
C ILE A 162 20.12 18.79 4.61
N ILE A 163 18.99 18.16 4.31
CA ILE A 163 18.76 17.49 3.02
C ILE A 163 17.77 18.33 2.21
N ALA A 164 18.23 18.94 1.13
CA ALA A 164 17.44 19.75 0.21
C ALA A 164 17.34 19.09 -1.18
N GLY A 165 16.23 19.37 -1.88
CA GLY A 165 16.02 18.86 -3.25
C GLY A 165 14.55 19.02 -3.66
N SER A 166 14.24 18.76 -4.94
CA SER A 166 12.90 18.83 -5.52
C SER A 166 11.90 17.87 -4.84
N PRO A 167 10.59 18.10 -4.95
CA PRO A 167 9.59 17.12 -4.52
C PRO A 167 9.88 15.74 -5.12
N SER A 168 9.59 14.68 -4.36
CA SER A 168 9.80 13.27 -4.77
C SER A 168 11.24 12.85 -5.06
N SER A 169 12.27 13.65 -4.70
CA SER A 169 13.69 13.31 -4.90
C SER A 169 14.26 12.32 -3.87
N GLY A 170 13.45 11.75 -3.00
CA GLY A 170 13.89 10.76 -2.02
C GLY A 170 14.40 11.30 -0.68
N LYS A 171 14.30 12.61 -0.41
CA LYS A 171 14.76 13.23 0.86
C LYS A 171 14.28 12.52 2.12
N THR A 172 12.96 12.30 2.19
CA THR A 172 12.34 11.60 3.33
C THR A 172 12.78 10.14 3.43
N THR A 173 13.08 9.51 2.30
CA THR A 173 13.59 8.14 2.26
C THR A 173 14.99 8.07 2.88
N ILE A 174 15.86 9.03 2.51
CA ILE A 174 17.20 9.15 3.08
C ILE A 174 17.14 9.42 4.59
N ILE A 175 16.29 10.35 5.03
CA ILE A 175 16.11 10.66 6.47
C ILE A 175 15.66 9.42 7.24
N LYS A 176 14.70 8.66 6.71
CA LYS A 176 14.21 7.43 7.35
C LYS A 176 15.26 6.31 7.43
N ASP A 177 16.18 6.29 6.51
CA ASP A 177 17.26 5.29 6.49
C ASP A 177 18.43 5.68 7.42
N LEU A 178 18.54 6.97 7.76
CA LEU A 178 19.51 7.49 8.74
C LEU A 178 19.06 7.33 10.21
N CYS A 179 17.73 7.19 10.46
CA CYS A 179 17.15 7.04 11.81
C CYS A 179 16.93 5.57 12.19
#